data_a6682cf9eff8de3387b8c170596fd97b
#
_entry.id   a6682cf9eff8de3387b8c170596fd97b
#
_cell.length_a   1.000
_cell.length_b   1.000
_cell.length_c   1.000
_cell.angle_alpha   90.00
_cell.angle_beta   90.00
_cell.angle_gamma   90.00
#
_symmetry.space_group_name_H-M   'P 1'
#
loop_
_entity.id
_entity.type
_entity.pdbx_description
1 polymer ?
#
loop_
_entity_poly.entity_id
_entity_poly.type
_entity_poly.pdbx_seq_one_letter_code
_entity_poly.pdbx_strand_id
1 'polypeptide(L)'
;MNKEILVIDDNPDIRFLICNILKEKHFSIRSAANFDQAVLEINKKLPDLAIIDIKLDRAEKDGIDLLKLLMTKNNSIPVIMISGHATVQIALESIRLGAYEFIEKGASFSTDKLLNYVNRALETANLKEEKDIIESRLFHSFELIGKSSSIIKVKKIIEKLSNTESRVLITGPTGSGKELVARKIHK
;
A
#
# COMPACT_ATOMS: atom_id res chain seq x y z
N MET A 1 -14.27 -10.74 5.93
CA MET A 1 -13.36 -11.53 5.06
C MET A 1 -12.09 -11.81 5.84
N ASN A 2 -11.56 -13.04 5.81
CA ASN A 2 -10.26 -13.31 6.44
C ASN A 2 -9.17 -12.60 5.66
N LYS A 3 -8.35 -11.80 6.34
CA LYS A 3 -7.21 -11.12 5.73
C LYS A 3 -6.17 -12.16 5.31
N GLU A 4 -5.58 -11.95 4.15
CA GLU A 4 -4.59 -12.86 3.55
C GLU A 4 -3.18 -12.30 3.71
N ILE A 5 -2.31 -13.09 4.36
CA ILE A 5 -0.92 -12.71 4.64
C ILE A 5 0.01 -13.60 3.83
N LEU A 6 0.97 -12.99 3.14
CA LEU A 6 2.03 -13.69 2.43
C LEU A 6 3.31 -13.69 3.29
N VAL A 7 3.78 -14.88 3.66
CA VAL A 7 5.02 -15.08 4.45
C VAL A 7 6.14 -15.58 3.52
N ILE A 8 7.24 -14.84 3.48
CA ILE A 8 8.38 -15.12 2.61
C ILE A 8 9.63 -15.23 3.47
N ASP A 9 10.17 -16.43 3.53
CA ASP A 9 11.35 -16.77 4.35
C ASP A 9 12.00 -18.02 3.74
N ASP A 10 13.31 -18.06 3.55
CA ASP A 10 14.01 -19.24 3.01
C ASP A 10 14.13 -20.36 4.05
N ASN A 11 14.20 -20.00 5.34
CA ASN A 11 14.25 -20.98 6.42
C ASN A 11 12.87 -21.65 6.62
N PRO A 12 12.75 -22.99 6.39
CA PRO A 12 11.48 -23.69 6.50
C PRO A 12 10.90 -23.68 7.91
N ASP A 13 11.76 -23.72 8.96
CA ASP A 13 11.30 -23.77 10.34
C ASP A 13 10.71 -22.43 10.78
N ILE A 14 11.37 -21.33 10.43
CA ILE A 14 10.89 -19.98 10.73
C ILE A 14 9.62 -19.70 9.94
N ARG A 15 9.60 -20.03 8.66
CA ARG A 15 8.40 -19.89 7.81
C ARG A 15 7.23 -20.67 8.38
N PHE A 16 7.45 -21.93 8.79
CA PHE A 16 6.42 -22.77 9.40
C PHE A 16 5.91 -22.17 10.73
N LEU A 17 6.83 -21.72 11.59
CA LEU A 17 6.49 -21.10 12.88
C LEU A 17 5.60 -19.85 12.67
N ILE A 18 6.01 -18.93 11.82
CA ILE A 18 5.26 -17.70 11.54
C ILE A 18 3.88 -18.04 10.95
N CYS A 19 3.82 -18.97 10.00
CA CYS A 19 2.56 -19.38 9.40
C CYS A 19 1.59 -19.98 10.44
N ASN A 20 2.07 -20.78 11.39
CA ASN A 20 1.23 -21.38 12.43
C ASN A 20 0.70 -20.32 13.41
N ILE A 21 1.57 -19.40 13.88
CA ILE A 21 1.17 -18.28 14.75
C ILE A 21 0.02 -17.48 14.11
N LEU A 22 0.13 -17.20 12.82
CA LEU A 22 -0.88 -16.42 12.12
C LEU A 22 -2.16 -17.19 11.83
N LYS A 23 -2.06 -18.51 11.53
CA LYS A 23 -3.22 -19.38 11.34
C LYS A 23 -4.05 -19.54 12.60
N GLU A 24 -3.41 -19.61 13.78
CA GLU A 24 -4.11 -19.65 15.08
C GLU A 24 -4.96 -18.40 15.32
N LYS A 25 -4.64 -17.29 14.67
CA LYS A 25 -5.41 -16.03 14.69
C LYS A 25 -6.37 -15.88 13.51
N HIS A 26 -6.66 -17.00 12.84
CA HIS A 26 -7.63 -17.08 11.73
C HIS A 26 -7.26 -16.26 10.49
N PHE A 27 -5.99 -15.91 10.28
CA PHE A 27 -5.54 -15.33 9.02
C PHE A 27 -5.45 -16.41 7.93
N SER A 28 -5.73 -16.01 6.69
CA SER A 28 -5.44 -16.83 5.51
C SER A 28 -3.98 -16.66 5.13
N ILE A 29 -3.23 -17.77 4.99
CA ILE A 29 -1.77 -17.70 4.83
C ILE A 29 -1.36 -18.33 3.52
N ARG A 30 -0.59 -17.59 2.73
CA ARG A 30 0.25 -18.10 1.65
C ARG A 30 1.71 -17.97 2.05
N SER A 31 2.57 -18.83 1.50
CA SER A 31 4.00 -18.75 1.81
C SER A 31 4.86 -19.00 0.58
N ALA A 32 6.05 -18.42 0.57
CA ALA A 32 7.07 -18.63 -0.44
C ALA A 32 8.44 -18.83 0.22
N ALA A 33 9.26 -19.70 -0.36
CA ALA A 33 10.57 -20.04 0.18
C ALA A 33 11.73 -19.23 -0.45
N ASN A 34 11.46 -18.53 -1.54
CA ASN A 34 12.47 -17.77 -2.29
C ASN A 34 11.82 -16.63 -3.08
N PHE A 35 12.67 -15.81 -3.71
CA PHE A 35 12.25 -14.67 -4.51
C PHE A 35 11.28 -15.05 -5.63
N ASP A 36 11.57 -16.07 -6.42
CA ASP A 36 10.77 -16.44 -7.60
C ASP A 36 9.38 -16.94 -7.20
N GLN A 37 9.30 -17.78 -6.18
CA GLN A 37 8.01 -18.22 -5.61
C GLN A 37 7.22 -17.04 -5.07
N ALA A 38 7.87 -16.09 -4.38
CA ALA A 38 7.21 -14.90 -3.88
C ALA A 38 6.64 -14.06 -5.02
N VAL A 39 7.37 -13.86 -6.10
CA VAL A 39 6.90 -13.15 -7.30
C VAL A 39 5.71 -13.86 -7.94
N LEU A 40 5.73 -15.19 -8.04
CA LEU A 40 4.60 -15.98 -8.53
C LEU A 40 3.34 -15.77 -7.66
N GLU A 41 3.49 -15.85 -6.33
CA GLU A 41 2.38 -15.67 -5.40
C GLU A 41 1.82 -14.23 -5.44
N ILE A 42 2.68 -13.22 -5.52
CA ILE A 42 2.29 -11.81 -5.66
C ILE A 42 1.53 -11.57 -6.99
N ASN A 43 1.97 -12.21 -8.08
CA ASN A 43 1.32 -12.06 -9.38
C ASN A 43 -0.02 -12.79 -9.47
N LYS A 44 -0.22 -13.89 -8.74
CA LYS A 44 -1.52 -14.57 -8.64
C LYS A 44 -2.55 -13.68 -7.96
N LYS A 45 -2.18 -13.10 -6.83
CA LYS A 45 -3.05 -12.21 -6.05
C LYS A 45 -2.21 -11.39 -5.08
N LEU A 46 -2.48 -10.09 -4.99
CA LEU A 46 -1.85 -9.23 -3.98
C LEU A 46 -2.33 -9.62 -2.58
N PRO A 47 -1.43 -9.73 -1.58
CA PRO A 47 -1.81 -10.00 -0.20
C PRO A 47 -2.34 -8.74 0.50
N ASP A 48 -3.08 -8.91 1.60
CA ASP A 48 -3.45 -7.81 2.50
C ASP A 48 -2.26 -7.32 3.35
N LEU A 49 -1.26 -8.18 3.59
CA LEU A 49 -0.01 -7.89 4.28
C LEU A 49 1.06 -8.86 3.83
N ALA A 50 2.31 -8.42 3.73
CA ALA A 50 3.45 -9.30 3.50
C ALA A 50 4.43 -9.27 4.67
N ILE A 51 4.98 -10.44 5.03
CA ILE A 51 6.10 -10.60 5.95
C ILE A 51 7.25 -11.16 5.14
N ILE A 52 8.37 -10.44 5.07
CA ILE A 52 9.46 -10.74 4.15
C ILE A 52 10.77 -10.83 4.91
N ASP A 53 11.46 -11.98 4.81
CA ASP A 53 12.86 -12.06 5.21
C ASP A 53 13.73 -11.26 4.25
N ILE A 54 14.68 -10.53 4.80
CA ILE A 54 15.65 -9.77 4.00
C ILE A 54 16.56 -10.72 3.23
N LYS A 55 17.11 -11.74 3.89
CA LYS A 55 17.97 -12.72 3.24
C LYS A 55 17.13 -13.86 2.70
N LEU A 56 17.02 -13.93 1.40
CA LEU A 56 16.41 -15.05 0.69
C LEU A 56 17.54 -15.81 -0.02
N ASP A 57 17.60 -17.11 0.17
CA ASP A 57 18.69 -18.00 -0.21
C ASP A 57 19.25 -17.72 -1.63
N ARG A 58 20.57 -17.49 -1.71
CA ARG A 58 21.47 -17.49 -2.90
C ARG A 58 21.04 -16.74 -4.17
N ALA A 59 20.02 -15.92 -4.15
CA ALA A 59 19.62 -15.15 -5.32
C ALA A 59 20.38 -13.82 -5.40
N GLU A 60 20.57 -13.33 -6.63
CA GLU A 60 21.05 -11.95 -6.88
C GLU A 60 20.06 -10.89 -6.32
N LYS A 61 18.82 -11.31 -6.01
CA LYS A 61 17.72 -10.48 -5.51
C LYS A 61 17.32 -10.94 -4.11
N ASP A 62 17.10 -9.99 -3.24
CA ASP A 62 16.77 -10.19 -1.83
C ASP A 62 15.36 -9.73 -1.44
N GLY A 63 15.05 -9.77 -0.15
CA GLY A 63 13.77 -9.31 0.37
C GLY A 63 13.53 -7.81 0.19
N ILE A 64 14.57 -7.01 0.08
CA ILE A 64 14.47 -5.57 -0.24
C ILE A 64 13.94 -5.37 -1.65
N ASP A 65 14.35 -6.20 -2.61
CA ASP A 65 13.83 -6.11 -3.98
C ASP A 65 12.35 -6.54 -4.06
N LEU A 66 11.91 -7.50 -3.23
CA LEU A 66 10.49 -7.84 -3.08
C LEU A 66 9.69 -6.69 -2.47
N LEU A 67 10.23 -6.00 -1.48
CA LEU A 67 9.62 -4.80 -0.90
C LEU A 67 9.41 -3.75 -2.00
N LYS A 68 10.44 -3.42 -2.77
CA LYS A 68 10.35 -2.46 -3.88
C LYS A 68 9.30 -2.89 -4.91
N LEU A 69 9.26 -4.18 -5.25
CA LEU A 69 8.26 -4.74 -6.18
C LEU A 69 6.84 -4.55 -5.64
N LEU A 70 6.57 -4.86 -4.38
CA LEU A 70 5.25 -4.68 -3.76
C LEU A 70 4.86 -3.21 -3.71
N MET A 71 5.76 -2.31 -3.31
CA MET A 71 5.52 -0.86 -3.27
C MET A 71 5.18 -0.29 -4.66
N THR A 72 5.81 -0.81 -5.72
CA THR A 72 5.51 -0.41 -7.10
C THR A 72 4.13 -0.90 -7.55
N LYS A 73 3.72 -2.10 -7.13
CA LYS A 73 2.40 -2.66 -7.48
C LYS A 73 1.25 -2.02 -6.68
N ASN A 74 1.43 -1.89 -5.38
CA ASN A 74 0.47 -1.24 -4.48
C ASN A 74 1.17 -0.81 -3.19
N ASN A 75 1.40 0.48 -3.03
CA ASN A 75 2.07 1.07 -1.86
C ASN A 75 1.17 1.14 -0.61
N SER A 76 -0.07 0.66 -0.70
CA SER A 76 -0.98 0.56 0.46
C SER A 76 -0.87 -0.78 1.17
N ILE A 77 -0.21 -1.78 0.58
CA ILE A 77 0.02 -3.06 1.23
C ILE A 77 1.09 -2.90 2.30
N PRO A 78 0.78 -3.13 3.58
CA PRO A 78 1.79 -3.08 4.62
C PRO A 78 2.78 -4.25 4.48
N VAL A 79 4.07 -3.94 4.59
CA VAL A 79 5.14 -4.92 4.54
C VAL A 79 5.92 -4.88 5.85
N ILE A 80 6.02 -6.02 6.52
CA ILE A 80 6.86 -6.21 7.70
C ILE A 80 8.13 -6.93 7.25
N MET A 81 9.28 -6.27 7.42
CA MET A 81 10.57 -6.90 7.14
C MET A 81 11.07 -7.65 8.36
N ILE A 82 11.63 -8.84 8.16
CA ILE A 82 12.25 -9.61 9.24
C ILE A 82 13.71 -9.94 8.86
N SER A 83 14.60 -10.01 9.84
CA SER A 83 16.01 -10.38 9.58
C SER A 83 16.68 -10.99 10.80
N GLY A 84 17.49 -12.03 10.58
CA GLY A 84 18.33 -12.62 11.61
C GLY A 84 19.62 -11.85 11.89
N HIS A 85 20.03 -10.96 10.97
CA HIS A 85 21.23 -10.14 11.10
C HIS A 85 20.87 -8.70 10.79
N ALA A 86 20.17 -8.08 11.74
CA ALA A 86 19.73 -6.71 11.61
C ALA A 86 20.90 -5.73 11.90
N THR A 87 21.20 -4.87 10.94
CA THR A 87 21.93 -3.65 11.23
C THR A 87 20.95 -2.49 11.24
N VAL A 88 21.25 -1.45 12.02
CA VAL A 88 20.44 -0.23 12.05
C VAL A 88 20.27 0.37 10.64
N GLN A 89 21.31 0.25 9.81
CA GLN A 89 21.28 0.73 8.42
C GLN A 89 20.23 0.01 7.57
N ILE A 90 20.19 -1.33 7.63
CA ILE A 90 19.23 -2.15 6.89
C ILE A 90 17.79 -1.86 7.35
N ALA A 91 17.58 -1.72 8.66
CA ALA A 91 16.28 -1.36 9.20
C ALA A 91 15.80 0.02 8.70
N LEU A 92 16.67 1.04 8.76
CA LEU A 92 16.36 2.37 8.28
C LEU A 92 16.11 2.40 6.76
N GLU A 93 16.90 1.65 5.99
CA GLU A 93 16.68 1.54 4.55
C GLU A 93 15.33 0.90 4.22
N SER A 94 14.98 -0.18 4.89
CA SER A 94 13.68 -0.85 4.71
C SER A 94 12.51 0.10 4.96
N ILE A 95 12.54 0.86 6.04
CA ILE A 95 11.50 1.85 6.37
C ILE A 95 11.45 2.98 5.32
N ARG A 96 12.60 3.48 4.86
CA ARG A 96 12.66 4.50 3.79
C ARG A 96 12.08 4.01 2.46
N LEU A 97 12.22 2.71 2.18
CA LEU A 97 11.67 2.08 0.99
C LEU A 97 10.16 1.75 1.10
N GLY A 98 9.54 2.03 2.25
CA GLY A 98 8.11 1.88 2.46
C GLY A 98 7.70 0.66 3.28
N ALA A 99 8.63 -0.04 3.93
CA ALA A 99 8.26 -1.05 4.92
C ALA A 99 7.48 -0.41 6.07
N TYR A 100 6.43 -1.09 6.51
CA TYR A 100 5.63 -0.66 7.66
C TYR A 100 6.42 -0.80 8.96
N GLU A 101 7.14 -1.91 9.10
CA GLU A 101 7.91 -2.21 10.30
C GLU A 101 9.06 -3.16 9.99
N PHE A 102 10.04 -3.18 10.90
CA PHE A 102 11.19 -4.07 10.86
C PHE A 102 11.31 -4.86 12.17
N ILE A 103 11.48 -6.17 12.06
CA ILE A 103 11.61 -7.08 13.22
C ILE A 103 12.92 -7.85 13.11
N GLU A 104 13.72 -7.82 14.16
CA GLU A 104 14.90 -8.68 14.29
C GLU A 104 14.49 -10.08 14.77
N LYS A 105 14.95 -11.13 14.04
CA LYS A 105 14.84 -12.53 14.45
C LYS A 105 15.88 -12.77 15.56
N GLY A 106 15.47 -13.27 16.73
CA GLY A 106 16.40 -13.56 17.81
C GLY A 106 15.72 -13.56 19.17
N ALA A 107 16.46 -13.30 20.24
CA ALA A 107 15.94 -13.32 21.61
C ALA A 107 14.82 -12.29 21.86
N SER A 108 14.75 -11.24 21.06
CA SER A 108 13.70 -10.21 21.11
C SER A 108 12.46 -10.54 20.24
N PHE A 109 12.49 -11.62 19.45
CA PHE A 109 11.34 -12.08 18.66
C PHE A 109 10.33 -12.75 19.58
N SER A 110 9.14 -12.20 19.67
CA SER A 110 8.04 -12.83 20.40
C SER A 110 6.78 -12.88 19.53
N THR A 111 5.99 -13.91 19.73
CA THR A 111 4.68 -14.08 19.08
C THR A 111 3.79 -12.86 19.25
N ASP A 112 3.71 -12.33 20.47
CA ASP A 112 2.88 -11.17 20.78
C ASP A 112 3.34 -9.91 20.02
N LYS A 113 4.65 -9.72 19.92
CA LYS A 113 5.22 -8.59 19.17
C LYS A 113 4.88 -8.69 17.69
N LEU A 114 5.04 -9.85 17.08
CA LEU A 114 4.67 -10.09 15.68
C LEU A 114 3.18 -9.82 15.45
N LEU A 115 2.31 -10.39 16.28
CA LEU A 115 0.86 -10.22 16.17
C LEU A 115 0.43 -8.76 16.36
N ASN A 116 1.03 -8.05 17.29
CA ASN A 116 0.77 -6.63 17.48
C ASN A 116 1.12 -5.81 16.24
N TYR A 117 2.27 -6.06 15.62
CA TYR A 117 2.64 -5.37 14.38
C TYR A 117 1.73 -5.73 13.21
N VAL A 118 1.36 -7.01 13.06
CA VAL A 118 0.43 -7.45 12.01
C VAL A 118 -0.93 -6.77 12.16
N ASN A 119 -1.50 -6.77 13.37
CA ASN A 119 -2.81 -6.15 13.61
C ASN A 119 -2.78 -4.65 13.35
N ARG A 120 -1.78 -3.93 13.86
CA ARG A 120 -1.63 -2.48 13.64
C ARG A 120 -1.40 -2.12 12.18
N ALA A 121 -0.62 -2.94 11.47
CA ALA A 121 -0.36 -2.76 10.06
C ALA A 121 -1.64 -2.90 9.22
N LEU A 122 -2.43 -3.94 9.48
CA LEU A 122 -3.72 -4.17 8.82
C LEU A 122 -4.75 -3.08 9.15
N GLU A 123 -4.81 -2.64 10.41
CA GLU A 123 -5.69 -1.54 10.82
C GLU A 123 -5.31 -0.23 10.09
N THR A 124 -4.03 0.10 10.06
CA THR A 124 -3.54 1.30 9.34
C THR A 124 -3.86 1.23 7.84
N ALA A 125 -3.70 0.06 7.21
CA ALA A 125 -4.05 -0.14 5.80
C ALA A 125 -5.56 0.02 5.55
N ASN A 126 -6.41 -0.53 6.42
CA ASN A 126 -7.86 -0.36 6.33
C ASN A 126 -8.28 1.12 6.45
N LEU A 127 -7.74 1.85 7.42
CA LEU A 127 -8.03 3.28 7.59
C LEU A 127 -7.60 4.11 6.38
N LYS A 128 -6.47 3.76 5.76
CA LYS A 128 -6.01 4.41 4.53
C LYS A 128 -6.95 4.14 3.37
N GLU A 129 -7.37 2.88 3.20
CA GLU A 129 -8.34 2.49 2.16
C GLU A 129 -9.70 3.18 2.34
N GLU A 130 -10.22 3.23 3.57
CA GLU A 130 -11.46 3.94 3.89
C GLU A 130 -11.35 5.43 3.58
N LYS A 131 -10.24 6.06 3.95
CA LYS A 131 -9.97 7.45 3.62
C LYS A 131 -9.98 7.68 2.12
N ASP A 132 -9.26 6.85 1.34
CA ASP A 132 -9.17 6.98 -0.11
C ASP A 132 -10.56 6.79 -0.78
N ILE A 133 -11.38 5.88 -0.24
CA ILE A 133 -12.78 5.69 -0.69
C ILE A 133 -13.63 6.92 -0.39
N ILE A 134 -13.53 7.49 0.80
CA ILE A 134 -14.27 8.69 1.18
C ILE A 134 -13.85 9.88 0.31
N GLU A 135 -12.55 10.07 0.13
CA GLU A 135 -12.02 11.12 -0.74
C GLU A 135 -12.50 10.94 -2.18
N SER A 136 -12.44 9.72 -2.72
CA SER A 136 -12.92 9.44 -4.08
C SER A 136 -14.43 9.73 -4.23
N ARG A 137 -15.25 9.36 -3.24
CA ARG A 137 -16.69 9.66 -3.23
C ARG A 137 -16.96 11.17 -3.17
N LEU A 138 -16.20 11.90 -2.35
CA LEU A 138 -16.28 13.37 -2.31
C LEU A 138 -15.89 13.97 -3.66
N PHE A 139 -14.86 13.45 -4.33
CA PHE A 139 -14.47 13.90 -5.66
C PHE A 139 -15.52 13.60 -6.73
N HIS A 140 -16.15 12.41 -6.69
CA HIS A 140 -17.22 12.06 -7.62
C HIS A 140 -18.51 12.88 -7.40
N SER A 141 -18.80 13.30 -6.15
CA SER A 141 -19.93 14.18 -5.87
C SER A 141 -19.78 15.58 -6.51
N PHE A 142 -18.58 15.92 -6.96
CA PHE A 142 -18.25 17.19 -7.64
C PHE A 142 -18.09 17.03 -9.16
N GLU A 143 -18.67 16.00 -9.76
CA GLU A 143 -18.60 15.84 -11.20
C GLU A 143 -19.46 16.89 -11.92
N LEU A 144 -18.88 17.63 -12.87
CA LEU A 144 -19.59 18.53 -13.76
C LEU A 144 -20.46 17.68 -14.70
N ILE A 145 -21.71 17.44 -14.29
CA ILE A 145 -22.67 16.65 -15.05
C ILE A 145 -23.35 17.55 -16.10
N GLY A 146 -23.32 17.14 -17.36
CA GLY A 146 -23.98 17.84 -18.44
C GLY A 146 -23.34 17.60 -19.81
N LYS A 147 -24.21 17.61 -20.84
CA LYS A 147 -23.84 17.41 -22.25
C LYS A 147 -24.11 18.67 -23.10
N SER A 148 -24.51 19.80 -22.50
CA SER A 148 -24.73 21.05 -23.23
C SER A 148 -23.40 21.56 -23.79
N SER A 149 -23.48 22.31 -24.91
CA SER A 149 -22.30 22.91 -25.56
C SER A 149 -21.51 23.81 -24.59
N SER A 150 -22.21 24.49 -23.67
CA SER A 150 -21.63 25.35 -22.64
C SER A 150 -20.81 24.54 -21.64
N ILE A 151 -21.35 23.43 -21.11
CA ILE A 151 -20.65 22.57 -20.16
C ILE A 151 -19.45 21.89 -20.83
N ILE A 152 -19.56 21.47 -22.07
CA ILE A 152 -18.44 20.89 -22.82
C ILE A 152 -17.31 21.91 -23.00
N LYS A 153 -17.63 23.17 -23.27
CA LYS A 153 -16.62 24.24 -23.34
C LYS A 153 -15.94 24.47 -22.01
N VAL A 154 -16.69 24.49 -20.89
CA VAL A 154 -16.15 24.64 -19.54
C VAL A 154 -15.21 23.47 -19.22
N LYS A 155 -15.60 22.21 -19.49
CA LYS A 155 -14.75 21.03 -19.29
C LYS A 155 -13.42 21.15 -20.04
N LYS A 156 -13.44 21.54 -21.30
CA LYS A 156 -12.22 21.75 -22.11
C LYS A 156 -11.30 22.85 -21.55
N ILE A 157 -11.89 23.91 -21.00
CA ILE A 157 -11.12 24.98 -20.36
C ILE A 157 -10.47 24.49 -19.08
N ILE A 158 -11.20 23.75 -18.24
CA ILE A 158 -10.66 23.14 -17.02
C ILE A 158 -9.46 22.25 -17.34
N GLU A 159 -9.58 21.34 -18.32
CA GLU A 159 -8.48 20.46 -18.75
C GLU A 159 -7.22 21.23 -19.17
N LYS A 160 -7.39 22.37 -19.84
CA LYS A 160 -6.27 23.23 -20.23
C LYS A 160 -5.62 23.95 -19.06
N LEU A 161 -6.43 24.38 -18.09
CA LEU A 161 -5.97 25.16 -16.94
C LEU A 161 -5.38 24.31 -15.82
N SER A 162 -5.84 23.07 -15.63
CA SER A 162 -5.34 22.17 -14.58
C SER A 162 -3.84 21.84 -14.69
N ASN A 163 -3.22 22.09 -15.83
CA ASN A 163 -1.79 21.88 -16.07
C ASN A 163 -0.98 23.19 -16.11
N THR A 164 -1.56 24.31 -15.65
CA THR A 164 -0.89 25.62 -15.68
C THR A 164 -0.93 26.28 -14.30
N GLU A 165 0.11 27.05 -13.96
CA GLU A 165 0.18 27.85 -12.73
C GLU A 165 -0.53 29.21 -12.88
N SER A 166 -1.48 29.33 -13.78
CA SER A 166 -2.15 30.57 -14.12
C SER A 166 -3.18 30.97 -13.06
N ARG A 167 -3.30 32.25 -12.78
CA ARG A 167 -4.40 32.80 -11.97
C ARG A 167 -5.69 32.78 -12.77
N VAL A 168 -6.75 32.17 -12.20
CA VAL A 168 -8.04 32.00 -12.86
C VAL A 168 -9.12 32.73 -12.09
N LEU A 169 -9.88 33.60 -12.78
CA LEU A 169 -11.08 34.22 -12.22
C LEU A 169 -12.33 33.51 -12.77
N ILE A 170 -13.14 32.99 -11.86
CA ILE A 170 -14.39 32.30 -12.19
C ILE A 170 -15.58 33.19 -11.84
N THR A 171 -16.36 33.58 -12.86
CA THR A 171 -17.54 34.44 -12.70
C THR A 171 -18.82 33.70 -13.08
N GLY A 172 -19.94 34.11 -12.49
CA GLY A 172 -21.28 33.59 -12.81
C GLY A 172 -22.30 33.80 -11.68
N PRO A 173 -23.58 33.58 -11.93
CA PRO A 173 -24.65 33.73 -10.91
C PRO A 173 -24.46 32.84 -9.69
N THR A 174 -25.11 33.20 -8.59
CA THR A 174 -25.14 32.33 -7.39
C THR A 174 -25.81 30.99 -7.76
N GLY A 175 -25.23 29.89 -7.29
CA GLY A 175 -25.71 28.53 -7.57
C GLY A 175 -25.28 27.95 -8.93
N SER A 176 -24.50 28.67 -9.77
CA SER A 176 -24.06 28.21 -11.10
C SER A 176 -22.92 27.18 -11.09
N GLY A 177 -22.50 26.68 -9.93
CA GLY A 177 -21.45 25.66 -9.83
C GLY A 177 -20.00 26.20 -9.92
N LYS A 178 -19.77 27.49 -9.62
CA LYS A 178 -18.42 28.09 -9.61
C LYS A 178 -17.43 27.33 -8.72
N GLU A 179 -17.89 26.86 -7.55
CA GLU A 179 -17.08 26.10 -6.62
C GLU A 179 -16.65 24.74 -7.20
N LEU A 180 -17.53 24.08 -7.96
CA LEU A 180 -17.22 22.84 -8.68
C LEU A 180 -16.11 23.05 -9.71
N VAL A 181 -16.19 24.15 -10.45
CA VAL A 181 -15.15 24.53 -11.44
C VAL A 181 -13.83 24.84 -10.76
N ALA A 182 -13.86 25.61 -9.66
CA ALA A 182 -12.66 25.97 -8.90
C ALA A 182 -11.93 24.73 -8.37
N ARG A 183 -12.67 23.81 -7.76
CA ARG A 183 -12.12 22.52 -7.24
C ARG A 183 -11.56 21.62 -8.35
N LYS A 184 -12.10 21.69 -9.56
CA LYS A 184 -11.60 20.91 -10.71
C LYS A 184 -10.33 21.49 -11.31
N ILE A 185 -10.09 22.78 -11.19
CA ILE A 185 -8.86 23.45 -11.66
C ILE A 185 -7.72 23.23 -10.64
N HIS A 186 -8.05 23.15 -9.36
CA HIS A 186 -7.11 23.09 -8.24
C HIS A 186 -6.72 21.65 -7.88
N LYS A 187 -6.49 20.81 -8.86
CA LYS A 187 -6.18 19.40 -8.67
C LYS A 187 -4.71 19.16 -8.32
#